data_16b568958c6ea781b35a7078a7626dec
#
_entry.id   16b568958c6ea781b35a7078a7626dec
#
_cell.length_a   1.000
_cell.length_b   1.000
_cell.length_c   1.000
_cell.angle_alpha   90.00
_cell.angle_beta   90.00
_cell.angle_gamma   90.00
#
_symmetry.space_group_name_H-M   'P 1'
#
loop_
_entity.id
_entity.type
_entity.pdbx_description
1 polymer ?
#
loop_
_entity_poly.entity_id
_entity_poly.type
_entity_poly.pdbx_seq_one_letter_code
_entity_poly.pdbx_strand_id
1 'polypeptide(L)'
;MADSDEDSYNSPSPSEKHVEAQGPRVVTIYKTETGFGFNVRGQISEGGVLKSINGVLYAPLQHVSAVLEGGAAQRAGIRKGDRILEVNGSNVEGSTHKQVVDLIRSGGDTLTLTVVVVISVPDQVADKLEPSDDSSGPSYIDYSERRSLPISIPDYQSVEHEGEKFVIYNIYMAGRHLCSRRYREFDTLHNNIKREFPDFNFPKLPGKKLFHLSEQQLDQRRRGLEQYLEKVCAVRVIGDSDLVQEFLSAGESETDNIGSDVELKVMLPDRNLCVVTIRRNDNADQVFEAVVVKLNLTEKAAQCFYLFETVEYNFDRKLQPHELPHNIYIQNYSTATATCITVQRWFFSLTKELALNIDERALSYLYWLTVDDISRGHVKTGDKLYELKALKESSKVQEYLKVARRLEGYGEVVFPHCACDSRRDGHVIARIGIECFKLQACQENGTAESQVIEFSWKDVLSYEVDEEGMSFNFEYHRQGKKPRIVKIFTQYFYYMNDCFNKVYEELEEK
;
A
#
# COMPACT_ATOMS: atom_id res chain seq x y z
N MET A 1 -88.18 -9.73 4.01
CA MET A 1 -88.06 -8.64 3.03
C MET A 1 -86.67 -8.02 3.24
N ALA A 2 -85.88 -8.17 2.17
CA ALA A 2 -84.71 -7.39 1.73
C ALA A 2 -83.61 -7.17 2.74
N ASP A 3 -82.47 -7.90 2.66
CA ASP A 3 -81.37 -7.77 1.71
C ASP A 3 -80.67 -6.41 1.78
N SER A 4 -79.47 -6.41 2.30
CA SER A 4 -78.34 -5.74 1.66
C SER A 4 -77.02 -6.20 2.31
N ASP A 5 -76.21 -6.80 1.45
CA ASP A 5 -74.84 -7.21 1.69
C ASP A 5 -73.96 -5.97 1.89
N GLU A 6 -72.99 -6.08 2.84
CA GLU A 6 -71.84 -5.25 2.83
C GLU A 6 -70.59 -6.16 2.95
N ASP A 7 -69.86 -6.32 1.84
CA ASP A 7 -68.57 -6.95 1.71
C ASP A 7 -67.50 -6.17 2.47
N SER A 8 -67.00 -6.72 3.55
CA SER A 8 -65.78 -6.24 4.19
C SER A 8 -64.56 -6.90 3.54
N TYR A 9 -63.84 -6.15 2.75
CA TYR A 9 -62.54 -6.50 2.24
C TYR A 9 -61.55 -6.69 3.39
N ASN A 10 -61.23 -7.93 3.66
CA ASN A 10 -60.10 -8.32 4.53
C ASN A 10 -58.80 -8.26 3.70
N SER A 11 -57.99 -7.20 3.90
CA SER A 11 -56.64 -7.14 3.37
C SER A 11 -55.74 -8.06 4.18
N PRO A 12 -54.99 -8.96 3.55
CA PRO A 12 -54.02 -9.79 4.31
C PRO A 12 -52.82 -8.93 4.73
N SER A 13 -52.45 -9.09 5.99
CA SER A 13 -51.21 -8.59 6.57
C SER A 13 -50.00 -9.02 5.77
N PRO A 14 -48.90 -8.25 5.68
CA PRO A 14 -47.72 -8.63 4.95
C PRO A 14 -47.07 -9.84 5.63
N SER A 15 -47.10 -10.97 4.94
CA SER A 15 -46.40 -12.20 5.32
C SER A 15 -44.93 -11.94 5.46
N GLU A 16 -44.37 -12.37 6.59
CA GLU A 16 -42.96 -12.55 6.85
C GLU A 16 -42.28 -13.25 5.64
N LYS A 17 -41.44 -12.53 4.94
CA LYS A 17 -40.55 -13.14 3.92
C LYS A 17 -39.55 -14.00 4.63
N HIS A 18 -39.79 -15.30 4.67
CA HIS A 18 -38.73 -16.29 4.90
C HIS A 18 -37.62 -16.04 3.90
N VAL A 19 -36.44 -15.65 4.38
CA VAL A 19 -35.20 -15.62 3.59
C VAL A 19 -34.78 -17.08 3.46
N GLU A 20 -35.20 -17.70 2.37
CA GLU A 20 -34.66 -19.01 1.98
C GLU A 20 -33.16 -18.86 1.79
N ALA A 21 -32.37 -19.74 2.42
CA ALA A 21 -30.94 -19.87 2.23
C ALA A 21 -30.69 -20.19 0.75
N GLN A 22 -30.40 -19.18 -0.07
CA GLN A 22 -30.16 -19.36 -1.48
C GLN A 22 -28.80 -20.04 -1.67
N GLY A 23 -28.84 -21.26 -2.23
CA GLY A 23 -27.66 -21.99 -2.70
C GLY A 23 -26.95 -21.26 -3.86
N PRO A 24 -25.93 -21.89 -4.46
CA PRO A 24 -25.25 -21.33 -5.62
C PRO A 24 -26.26 -21.04 -6.75
N ARG A 25 -26.13 -19.89 -7.40
CA ARG A 25 -26.96 -19.46 -8.53
C ARG A 25 -26.11 -19.27 -9.78
N VAL A 26 -26.66 -19.66 -10.93
CA VAL A 26 -26.01 -19.48 -12.22
C VAL A 26 -26.53 -18.19 -12.86
N VAL A 27 -25.62 -17.35 -13.32
CA VAL A 27 -25.92 -16.06 -13.95
C VAL A 27 -25.20 -15.96 -15.29
N THR A 28 -25.92 -15.65 -16.36
CA THR A 28 -25.35 -15.41 -17.68
C THR A 28 -25.36 -13.92 -18.00
N ILE A 29 -24.21 -13.41 -18.39
CA ILE A 29 -23.97 -12.00 -18.68
C ILE A 29 -23.57 -11.86 -20.14
N TYR A 30 -24.26 -11.00 -20.87
CA TYR A 30 -23.92 -10.64 -22.24
C TYR A 30 -23.07 -9.38 -22.26
N LYS A 31 -21.93 -9.44 -22.92
CA LYS A 31 -20.99 -8.32 -23.03
C LYS A 31 -21.62 -7.13 -23.77
N THR A 32 -21.40 -5.95 -23.24
CA THR A 32 -21.81 -4.70 -23.88
C THR A 32 -20.58 -3.93 -24.36
N GLU A 33 -20.75 -2.76 -24.97
CA GLU A 33 -19.64 -1.88 -25.38
C GLU A 33 -18.73 -1.52 -24.20
N THR A 34 -19.24 -1.49 -22.98
CA THR A 34 -18.50 -1.26 -21.73
C THR A 34 -17.99 -2.55 -21.07
N GLY A 35 -18.03 -3.68 -21.77
CA GLY A 35 -17.64 -4.99 -21.26
C GLY A 35 -18.71 -5.69 -20.44
N PHE A 36 -18.31 -6.54 -19.48
CA PHE A 36 -19.26 -7.25 -18.59
C PHE A 36 -19.74 -6.38 -17.42
N GLY A 37 -19.05 -5.28 -17.10
CA GLY A 37 -19.48 -4.30 -16.11
C GLY A 37 -19.34 -4.73 -14.65
N PHE A 38 -18.31 -5.52 -14.30
CA PHE A 38 -17.96 -5.84 -12.91
C PHE A 38 -16.45 -6.06 -12.73
N ASN A 39 -16.01 -5.92 -11.49
CA ASN A 39 -14.62 -6.17 -11.10
C ASN A 39 -14.55 -7.38 -10.17
N VAL A 40 -13.50 -8.18 -10.30
CA VAL A 40 -13.20 -9.33 -9.45
C VAL A 40 -12.01 -8.99 -8.55
N ARG A 41 -12.08 -9.40 -7.29
CA ARG A 41 -10.97 -9.37 -6.34
C ARG A 41 -10.91 -10.67 -5.55
N GLY A 42 -9.71 -11.03 -5.11
CA GLY A 42 -9.44 -12.09 -4.15
C GLY A 42 -7.95 -12.31 -4.09
N GLN A 43 -7.45 -12.53 -2.88
CA GLN A 43 -6.08 -12.98 -2.66
C GLN A 43 -6.12 -14.49 -2.47
N ILE A 44 -5.41 -15.21 -3.30
CA ILE A 44 -5.10 -16.62 -3.06
C ILE A 44 -3.59 -16.75 -3.10
N SER A 45 -3.01 -16.95 -1.92
CA SER A 45 -1.72 -17.63 -1.78
C SER A 45 -1.99 -19.13 -1.82
N GLU A 46 -1.16 -19.88 -2.52
CA GLU A 46 -1.23 -21.35 -2.56
C GLU A 46 -1.36 -21.91 -1.13
N GLY A 47 -2.42 -22.71 -0.86
CA GLY A 47 -2.66 -23.32 0.45
C GLY A 47 -3.71 -22.67 1.35
N GLY A 48 -4.64 -21.89 0.82
CA GLY A 48 -5.67 -21.21 1.59
C GLY A 48 -6.62 -22.14 2.37
N VAL A 49 -6.93 -21.76 3.62
CA VAL A 49 -7.83 -22.48 4.53
C VAL A 49 -9.26 -22.44 3.99
N LEU A 50 -9.97 -23.59 4.08
CA LEU A 50 -11.39 -23.69 3.77
C LEU A 50 -12.23 -22.68 4.58
N LYS A 51 -13.15 -21.99 3.92
CA LYS A 51 -14.07 -21.01 4.56
C LYS A 51 -15.51 -21.51 4.47
N SER A 52 -16.22 -21.42 5.57
CA SER A 52 -17.66 -21.70 5.59
C SER A 52 -18.43 -20.49 5.04
N ILE A 53 -19.22 -20.74 3.99
CA ILE A 53 -20.15 -19.76 3.44
C ILE A 53 -21.54 -20.41 3.48
N ASN A 54 -22.47 -19.82 4.22
CA ASN A 54 -23.84 -20.34 4.42
C ASN A 54 -23.87 -21.81 4.89
N GLY A 55 -22.88 -22.21 5.73
CA GLY A 55 -22.79 -23.59 6.28
C GLY A 55 -22.06 -24.59 5.40
N VAL A 56 -21.66 -24.24 4.18
CA VAL A 56 -20.89 -25.07 3.25
C VAL A 56 -19.42 -24.62 3.25
N LEU A 57 -18.49 -25.56 3.27
CA LEU A 57 -17.04 -25.29 3.24
C LEU A 57 -16.57 -25.19 1.80
N TYR A 58 -15.93 -24.06 1.47
CA TYR A 58 -15.31 -23.79 0.17
C TYR A 58 -13.82 -23.49 0.32
N ALA A 59 -13.04 -23.86 -0.67
CA ALA A 59 -11.70 -23.33 -0.84
C ALA A 59 -11.77 -21.80 -1.08
N PRO A 60 -10.66 -21.03 -0.94
CA PRO A 60 -10.70 -19.59 -1.15
C PRO A 60 -11.30 -19.20 -2.50
N LEU A 61 -12.29 -18.30 -2.48
CA LEU A 61 -13.02 -17.87 -3.65
C LEU A 61 -12.71 -16.41 -4.00
N GLN A 62 -12.60 -16.13 -5.29
CA GLN A 62 -12.65 -14.76 -5.78
C GLN A 62 -14.05 -14.18 -5.60
N HIS A 63 -14.16 -12.86 -5.45
CA HIS A 63 -15.45 -12.20 -5.26
C HIS A 63 -15.62 -10.99 -6.17
N VAL A 64 -16.86 -10.63 -6.40
CA VAL A 64 -17.21 -9.42 -7.13
C VAL A 64 -17.00 -8.22 -6.20
N SER A 65 -16.00 -7.39 -6.51
CA SER A 65 -15.62 -6.22 -5.69
C SER A 65 -16.38 -4.96 -6.05
N ALA A 66 -16.81 -4.83 -7.31
CA ALA A 66 -17.62 -3.72 -7.79
C ALA A 66 -18.50 -4.17 -8.97
N VAL A 67 -19.65 -3.55 -9.12
CA VAL A 67 -20.59 -3.75 -10.25
C VAL A 67 -20.93 -2.38 -10.79
N LEU A 68 -20.82 -2.21 -12.12
CA LEU A 68 -21.15 -0.96 -12.80
C LEU A 68 -22.66 -0.76 -12.76
N GLU A 69 -23.11 0.38 -12.28
CA GLU A 69 -24.51 0.75 -12.23
C GLU A 69 -25.10 0.83 -13.65
N GLY A 70 -26.28 0.20 -13.86
CA GLY A 70 -26.86 0.04 -15.20
C GLY A 70 -26.07 -0.88 -16.15
N GLY A 71 -24.96 -1.48 -15.71
CA GLY A 71 -24.11 -2.37 -16.51
C GLY A 71 -24.71 -3.76 -16.75
N ALA A 72 -24.05 -4.53 -17.62
CA ALA A 72 -24.49 -5.89 -18.00
C ALA A 72 -24.60 -6.83 -16.80
N ALA A 73 -23.61 -6.84 -15.91
CA ALA A 73 -23.61 -7.68 -14.72
C ALA A 73 -24.74 -7.34 -13.74
N GLN A 74 -25.01 -6.04 -13.52
CA GLN A 74 -26.12 -5.62 -12.63
C GLN A 74 -27.46 -6.07 -13.18
N ARG A 75 -27.70 -5.88 -14.50
CA ARG A 75 -28.92 -6.34 -15.15
C ARG A 75 -29.09 -7.85 -15.12
N ALA A 76 -28.00 -8.60 -15.17
CA ALA A 76 -27.98 -10.05 -15.03
C ALA A 76 -28.16 -10.53 -13.57
N GLY A 77 -28.15 -9.61 -12.60
CA GLY A 77 -28.37 -9.89 -11.19
C GLY A 77 -27.12 -10.17 -10.38
N ILE A 78 -25.90 -9.90 -10.90
CA ILE A 78 -24.65 -9.96 -10.12
C ILE A 78 -24.65 -8.80 -9.13
N ARG A 79 -24.16 -9.06 -7.92
CA ARG A 79 -24.07 -8.08 -6.84
C ARG A 79 -22.65 -7.99 -6.28
N LYS A 80 -22.29 -6.84 -5.75
CA LYS A 80 -21.04 -6.68 -4.98
C LYS A 80 -21.07 -7.65 -3.79
N GLY A 81 -19.96 -8.39 -3.60
CA GLY A 81 -19.84 -9.41 -2.55
C GLY A 81 -20.13 -10.84 -3.01
N ASP A 82 -20.76 -11.04 -4.16
CA ASP A 82 -20.96 -12.39 -4.73
C ASP A 82 -19.63 -13.13 -4.84
N ARG A 83 -19.59 -14.41 -4.37
CA ARG A 83 -18.41 -15.28 -4.45
C ARG A 83 -18.51 -16.16 -5.69
N ILE A 84 -17.45 -16.22 -6.48
CA ILE A 84 -17.42 -16.92 -7.77
C ILE A 84 -16.97 -18.36 -7.53
N LEU A 85 -17.81 -19.33 -7.84
CA LEU A 85 -17.54 -20.77 -7.78
C LEU A 85 -17.08 -21.32 -9.13
N GLU A 86 -17.73 -20.86 -10.22
CA GLU A 86 -17.42 -21.34 -11.56
C GLU A 86 -17.45 -20.18 -12.56
N VAL A 87 -16.62 -20.30 -13.58
CA VAL A 87 -16.56 -19.41 -14.74
C VAL A 87 -16.69 -20.26 -15.99
N ASN A 88 -17.75 -20.07 -16.77
CA ASN A 88 -18.03 -20.83 -18.00
C ASN A 88 -18.00 -22.35 -17.78
N GLY A 89 -18.54 -22.83 -16.64
CA GLY A 89 -18.55 -24.24 -16.26
C GLY A 89 -17.24 -24.80 -15.69
N SER A 90 -16.21 -23.97 -15.58
CA SER A 90 -14.94 -24.35 -14.93
C SER A 90 -14.96 -23.94 -13.46
N ASN A 91 -14.76 -24.90 -12.56
CA ASN A 91 -14.64 -24.63 -11.12
C ASN A 91 -13.37 -23.78 -10.86
N VAL A 92 -13.54 -22.69 -10.10
CA VAL A 92 -12.46 -21.73 -9.78
C VAL A 92 -12.16 -21.63 -8.27
N GLU A 93 -12.62 -22.62 -7.49
CA GLU A 93 -12.24 -22.74 -6.09
C GLU A 93 -10.72 -22.89 -5.95
N GLY A 94 -10.11 -22.11 -5.10
CA GLY A 94 -8.65 -22.10 -4.93
C GLY A 94 -7.86 -21.50 -6.10
N SER A 95 -8.52 -21.01 -7.16
CA SER A 95 -7.85 -20.42 -8.31
C SER A 95 -7.33 -19.02 -8.02
N THR A 96 -6.16 -18.68 -8.56
CA THR A 96 -5.58 -17.35 -8.44
C THR A 96 -6.43 -16.31 -9.18
N HIS A 97 -6.31 -15.03 -8.78
CA HIS A 97 -6.99 -13.93 -9.45
C HIS A 97 -6.73 -13.92 -10.96
N LYS A 98 -5.47 -14.16 -11.37
CA LYS A 98 -5.10 -14.23 -12.79
C LYS A 98 -5.84 -15.31 -13.54
N GLN A 99 -5.90 -16.52 -13.00
CA GLN A 99 -6.62 -17.66 -13.63
C GLN A 99 -8.10 -17.35 -13.83
N VAL A 100 -8.76 -16.76 -12.82
CA VAL A 100 -10.18 -16.38 -12.93
C VAL A 100 -10.39 -15.29 -13.96
N VAL A 101 -9.55 -14.26 -13.99
CA VAL A 101 -9.62 -13.17 -14.97
C VAL A 101 -9.37 -13.69 -16.40
N ASP A 102 -8.40 -14.60 -16.57
CA ASP A 102 -8.11 -15.19 -17.88
C ASP A 102 -9.29 -16.04 -18.40
N LEU A 103 -9.97 -16.80 -17.52
CA LEU A 103 -11.19 -17.55 -17.87
C LEU A 103 -12.36 -16.61 -18.24
N ILE A 104 -12.53 -15.49 -17.54
CA ILE A 104 -13.53 -14.48 -17.88
C ILE A 104 -13.25 -13.87 -19.25
N ARG A 105 -11.99 -13.55 -19.55
CA ARG A 105 -11.58 -12.94 -20.83
C ARG A 105 -11.68 -13.90 -22.01
N SER A 106 -11.41 -15.18 -21.79
CA SER A 106 -11.47 -16.19 -22.84
C SER A 106 -12.90 -16.58 -23.26
N GLY A 107 -13.92 -16.19 -22.47
CA GLY A 107 -15.33 -16.56 -22.69
C GLY A 107 -16.03 -15.83 -23.86
N GLY A 108 -15.36 -14.88 -24.53
CA GLY A 108 -15.95 -14.13 -25.65
C GLY A 108 -17.00 -13.12 -25.22
N ASP A 109 -18.17 -13.11 -25.89
CA ASP A 109 -19.24 -12.11 -25.65
C ASP A 109 -20.30 -12.59 -24.66
N THR A 110 -20.23 -13.84 -24.20
CA THR A 110 -21.15 -14.40 -23.21
C THR A 110 -20.34 -15.00 -22.06
N LEU A 111 -20.68 -14.62 -20.84
CA LEU A 111 -20.04 -15.08 -19.61
C LEU A 111 -21.07 -15.74 -18.70
N THR A 112 -20.84 -17.00 -18.31
CA THR A 112 -21.67 -17.71 -17.34
C THR A 112 -20.88 -17.83 -16.02
N LEU A 113 -21.46 -17.34 -14.93
CA LEU A 113 -20.89 -17.44 -13.59
C LEU A 113 -21.82 -18.24 -12.68
N THR A 114 -21.25 -19.18 -11.93
CA THR A 114 -21.92 -19.73 -10.74
C THR A 114 -21.42 -18.97 -9.53
N VAL A 115 -22.33 -18.30 -8.82
CA VAL A 115 -21.99 -17.44 -7.67
C VAL A 115 -22.76 -17.81 -6.41
N VAL A 116 -22.16 -17.61 -5.25
CA VAL A 116 -22.78 -17.75 -3.93
C VAL A 116 -22.90 -16.37 -3.27
N VAL A 117 -24.11 -16.06 -2.81
CA VAL A 117 -24.39 -14.85 -2.01
C VAL A 117 -23.96 -15.14 -0.57
N VAL A 118 -23.15 -14.29 0.01
CA VAL A 118 -22.85 -14.33 1.44
C VAL A 118 -24.01 -13.68 2.18
N ILE A 119 -24.80 -14.44 2.89
CA ILE A 119 -25.89 -13.91 3.74
C ILE A 119 -25.22 -13.40 5.02
N SER A 120 -25.01 -12.09 5.10
CA SER A 120 -24.74 -11.44 6.37
C SER A 120 -26.07 -11.38 7.13
N VAL A 121 -26.17 -12.02 8.29
CA VAL A 121 -27.30 -11.86 9.19
C VAL A 121 -27.30 -10.39 9.60
N PRO A 122 -28.36 -9.61 9.33
CA PRO A 122 -28.40 -8.23 9.78
C PRO A 122 -28.61 -8.23 11.27
N ASP A 123 -27.69 -7.67 12.05
CA ASP A 123 -28.03 -7.14 13.35
C ASP A 123 -29.07 -6.02 13.15
N GLN A 124 -30.22 -6.20 13.77
CA GLN A 124 -31.33 -5.26 13.72
C GLN A 124 -30.89 -3.91 14.29
N VAL A 125 -31.32 -2.88 13.61
CA VAL A 125 -31.32 -1.43 13.90
C VAL A 125 -30.35 -0.64 13.04
N ALA A 126 -30.77 -0.31 11.84
CA ALA A 126 -30.50 1.00 11.22
C ALA A 126 -31.42 1.16 9.98
N ASP A 127 -32.69 1.45 10.19
CA ASP A 127 -33.53 2.00 9.14
C ASP A 127 -33.90 3.43 9.51
N LYS A 128 -33.72 4.31 8.54
CA LYS A 128 -34.06 5.75 8.49
C LYS A 128 -32.97 6.71 8.94
N LEU A 129 -32.25 7.21 7.95
CA LEU A 129 -32.05 8.66 7.81
C LEU A 129 -31.55 8.95 6.38
N GLU A 130 -32.34 9.75 5.66
CA GLU A 130 -32.01 10.39 4.39
C GLU A 130 -30.76 11.29 4.55
N PRO A 131 -29.93 11.51 3.50
CA PRO A 131 -28.68 12.25 3.63
C PRO A 131 -28.97 13.75 3.80
N SER A 132 -28.83 14.26 5.01
CA SER A 132 -28.55 15.67 5.23
C SER A 132 -27.03 15.87 5.22
N ASP A 133 -26.64 16.74 4.32
CA ASP A 133 -25.31 17.30 4.14
C ASP A 133 -24.81 17.91 5.46
N ASP A 134 -24.05 17.13 6.24
CA ASP A 134 -23.16 17.64 7.29
C ASP A 134 -22.07 16.60 7.59
N SER A 135 -20.86 16.94 7.22
CA SER A 135 -19.65 16.13 7.27
C SER A 135 -19.12 15.99 8.70
N SER A 136 -19.58 14.97 9.43
CA SER A 136 -18.85 14.36 10.54
C SER A 136 -19.50 13.04 10.96
N GLY A 137 -19.41 12.01 10.11
CA GLY A 137 -19.76 10.63 10.45
C GLY A 137 -18.54 9.89 10.97
N PRO A 138 -18.69 8.90 11.89
CA PRO A 138 -17.58 8.08 12.33
C PRO A 138 -16.98 7.34 11.15
N SER A 139 -15.67 7.49 10.94
CA SER A 139 -14.93 6.78 9.89
C SER A 139 -15.06 5.28 10.12
N TYR A 140 -15.69 4.58 9.18
CA TYR A 140 -15.82 3.13 9.21
C TYR A 140 -14.44 2.50 8.99
N ILE A 141 -13.90 1.86 10.02
CA ILE A 141 -12.61 1.19 9.96
C ILE A 141 -12.78 -0.16 9.27
N ASP A 142 -12.09 -0.38 8.15
CA ASP A 142 -12.13 -1.64 7.41
C ASP A 142 -11.13 -2.65 8.02
N TYR A 143 -11.64 -3.66 8.73
CA TYR A 143 -10.87 -4.76 9.29
C TYR A 143 -10.70 -5.95 8.33
N SER A 144 -11.16 -5.87 7.09
CA SER A 144 -11.15 -6.98 6.14
C SER A 144 -9.77 -7.22 5.51
N GLU A 145 -8.94 -6.17 5.43
CA GLU A 145 -7.61 -6.28 4.83
C GLU A 145 -6.66 -7.00 5.78
N ARG A 146 -6.25 -8.20 5.37
CA ARG A 146 -5.34 -9.04 6.15
C ARG A 146 -4.07 -9.32 5.38
N ARG A 147 -2.95 -9.31 6.11
CA ARG A 147 -1.63 -9.73 5.63
C ARG A 147 -1.06 -10.82 6.53
N SER A 148 -0.25 -11.70 5.99
CA SER A 148 0.51 -12.65 6.78
C SER A 148 1.86 -12.01 7.11
N LEU A 149 2.10 -11.72 8.39
CA LEU A 149 3.39 -11.28 8.87
C LEU A 149 4.07 -12.46 9.58
N PRO A 150 5.33 -12.78 9.26
CA PRO A 150 6.06 -13.89 9.88
C PRO A 150 6.60 -13.48 11.26
N ILE A 151 5.70 -13.09 12.17
CA ILE A 151 5.99 -12.82 13.58
C ILE A 151 6.11 -14.14 14.33
N SER A 152 7.15 -14.26 15.16
CA SER A 152 7.35 -15.39 16.03
C SER A 152 7.92 -14.98 17.40
N ILE A 153 7.69 -15.80 18.39
CA ILE A 153 8.29 -15.68 19.74
C ILE A 153 8.96 -17.03 20.02
N PRO A 154 10.17 -17.30 19.47
CA PRO A 154 10.81 -18.62 19.59
C PRO A 154 11.25 -18.94 21.00
N ASP A 155 11.58 -17.93 21.81
CA ASP A 155 12.15 -18.12 23.15
C ASP A 155 11.66 -17.05 24.14
N TYR A 156 12.03 -17.27 25.42
CA TYR A 156 11.86 -16.35 26.52
C TYR A 156 13.08 -16.42 27.45
N GLN A 157 13.33 -15.35 28.18
CA GLN A 157 14.45 -15.27 29.14
C GLN A 157 13.96 -14.78 30.49
N SER A 158 14.54 -15.34 31.58
CA SER A 158 14.36 -14.80 32.92
C SER A 158 15.45 -13.75 33.18
N VAL A 159 15.03 -12.53 33.46
CA VAL A 159 15.91 -11.39 33.73
C VAL A 159 15.73 -10.92 35.15
N GLU A 160 16.81 -10.51 35.81
CA GLU A 160 16.80 -9.85 37.10
C GLU A 160 17.30 -8.42 36.94
N HIS A 161 16.46 -7.46 37.24
CA HIS A 161 16.80 -6.04 37.20
C HIS A 161 16.29 -5.36 38.46
N GLU A 162 17.14 -4.61 39.15
CA GLU A 162 16.83 -3.93 40.41
C GLU A 162 16.22 -4.83 41.50
N GLY A 163 16.59 -6.12 41.53
CA GLY A 163 16.07 -7.09 42.46
C GLY A 163 14.71 -7.69 42.12
N GLU A 164 14.08 -7.28 41.03
CA GLU A 164 12.90 -7.93 40.47
C GLU A 164 13.27 -8.99 39.42
N LYS A 165 12.76 -10.22 39.62
CA LYS A 165 12.86 -11.30 38.64
C LYS A 165 11.60 -11.31 37.77
N PHE A 166 11.80 -11.22 36.46
CA PHE A 166 10.70 -11.28 35.49
C PHE A 166 11.09 -12.01 34.23
N VAL A 167 10.09 -12.39 33.43
CA VAL A 167 10.29 -13.08 32.14
C VAL A 167 10.02 -12.11 31.01
N ILE A 168 10.95 -12.05 30.04
CA ILE A 168 10.82 -11.36 28.76
C ILE A 168 10.62 -12.38 27.65
N TYR A 169 9.81 -12.02 26.67
CA TYR A 169 9.53 -12.80 25.48
C TYR A 169 10.17 -12.11 24.28
N ASN A 170 11.05 -12.82 23.57
CA ASN A 170 11.79 -12.27 22.44
C ASN A 170 10.93 -12.38 21.19
N ILE A 171 10.58 -11.24 20.59
CA ILE A 171 9.73 -11.14 19.41
C ILE A 171 10.61 -11.01 18.17
N TYR A 172 10.36 -11.84 17.17
CA TYR A 172 11.09 -11.89 15.92
C TYR A 172 10.14 -11.67 14.74
N MET A 173 10.66 -11.09 13.66
CA MET A 173 9.99 -11.05 12.36
C MET A 173 10.93 -11.64 11.30
N ALA A 174 10.44 -12.67 10.61
CA ALA A 174 11.23 -13.38 9.60
C ALA A 174 12.63 -13.83 10.10
N GLY A 175 12.70 -14.33 11.34
CA GLY A 175 13.95 -14.77 11.96
C GLY A 175 14.84 -13.65 12.50
N ARG A 176 14.42 -12.38 12.42
CA ARG A 176 15.14 -11.23 12.98
C ARG A 176 14.52 -10.79 14.29
N HIS A 177 15.34 -10.59 15.30
CA HIS A 177 14.89 -10.07 16.59
C HIS A 177 14.37 -8.64 16.43
N LEU A 178 13.13 -8.37 16.87
CA LEU A 178 12.52 -7.04 16.90
C LEU A 178 12.70 -6.36 18.25
N CYS A 179 12.15 -6.98 19.27
CA CYS A 179 12.12 -6.46 20.63
C CYS A 179 11.91 -7.58 21.62
N SER A 180 12.10 -7.26 22.90
CA SER A 180 11.79 -8.13 24.03
C SER A 180 10.74 -7.47 24.91
N ARG A 181 9.68 -8.18 25.25
CA ARG A 181 8.55 -7.62 25.99
C ARG A 181 8.17 -8.50 27.18
N ARG A 182 7.81 -7.86 28.32
CA ARG A 182 7.20 -8.54 29.48
C ARG A 182 5.73 -8.81 29.22
N TYR A 183 5.17 -9.80 29.90
CA TYR A 183 3.73 -10.09 29.80
C TYR A 183 2.84 -8.88 30.09
N ARG A 184 3.22 -8.01 31.05
CA ARG A 184 2.46 -6.80 31.38
C ARG A 184 2.34 -5.82 30.19
N GLU A 185 3.35 -5.77 29.33
CA GLU A 185 3.34 -4.91 28.16
C GLU A 185 2.37 -5.44 27.08
N PHE A 186 2.27 -6.77 26.92
CA PHE A 186 1.22 -7.38 26.10
C PHE A 186 -0.18 -7.08 26.65
N ASP A 187 -0.36 -7.11 27.97
CA ASP A 187 -1.63 -6.79 28.64
C ASP A 187 -2.01 -5.30 28.41
N THR A 188 -1.03 -4.41 28.51
CA THR A 188 -1.21 -2.97 28.21
C THR A 188 -1.56 -2.75 26.74
N LEU A 189 -0.81 -3.35 25.81
CA LEU A 189 -1.13 -3.29 24.39
C LEU A 189 -2.57 -3.76 24.14
N HIS A 190 -2.94 -4.95 24.65
CA HIS A 190 -4.27 -5.51 24.46
C HIS A 190 -5.39 -4.56 24.91
N ASN A 191 -5.21 -3.92 26.07
CA ASN A 191 -6.20 -2.98 26.60
C ASN A 191 -6.25 -1.67 25.78
N ASN A 192 -5.13 -1.20 25.26
CA ASN A 192 -5.05 0.00 24.47
C ASN A 192 -5.70 -0.20 23.09
N ILE A 193 -5.32 -1.26 22.36
CA ILE A 193 -5.91 -1.54 21.04
C ILE A 193 -7.40 -1.85 21.12
N LYS A 194 -7.89 -2.45 22.21
CA LYS A 194 -9.33 -2.64 22.43
C LYS A 194 -10.10 -1.33 22.61
N ARG A 195 -9.46 -0.30 23.15
CA ARG A 195 -10.07 1.04 23.27
C ARG A 195 -10.05 1.79 21.95
N GLU A 196 -9.00 1.61 21.16
CA GLU A 196 -8.85 2.26 19.86
C GLU A 196 -9.73 1.61 18.78
N PHE A 197 -9.88 0.28 18.85
CA PHE A 197 -10.67 -0.50 17.87
C PHE A 197 -11.82 -1.25 18.56
N PRO A 198 -12.84 -0.56 19.08
CA PRO A 198 -13.88 -1.18 19.92
C PRO A 198 -14.74 -2.20 19.18
N ASP A 199 -14.90 -2.03 17.85
CA ASP A 199 -15.72 -2.90 17.01
C ASP A 199 -15.00 -4.16 16.54
N PHE A 200 -13.69 -4.30 16.85
CA PHE A 200 -12.92 -5.47 16.45
C PHE A 200 -12.94 -6.55 17.53
N ASN A 201 -13.23 -7.80 17.13
CA ASN A 201 -13.22 -8.94 18.04
C ASN A 201 -11.80 -9.50 18.20
N PHE A 202 -11.08 -9.03 19.21
CA PHE A 202 -9.70 -9.42 19.48
C PHE A 202 -9.57 -10.87 19.96
N PRO A 203 -8.49 -11.57 19.56
CA PRO A 203 -8.16 -12.88 20.12
C PRO A 203 -7.89 -12.76 21.62
N LYS A 204 -8.15 -13.84 22.36
CA LYS A 204 -7.90 -13.88 23.81
C LYS A 204 -6.40 -13.85 24.08
N LEU A 205 -5.98 -12.92 24.94
CA LEU A 205 -4.63 -12.91 25.48
C LEU A 205 -4.48 -14.06 26.51
N PRO A 206 -3.32 -14.76 26.59
CA PRO A 206 -3.07 -15.74 27.64
C PRO A 206 -3.33 -15.16 29.05
N GLY A 207 -4.02 -15.89 29.87
CA GLY A 207 -4.47 -15.40 31.19
C GLY A 207 -3.33 -14.99 32.12
N LYS A 208 -3.58 -13.94 32.94
CA LYS A 208 -2.68 -13.48 33.99
C LYS A 208 -2.64 -14.51 35.13
N LYS A 209 -1.44 -14.92 35.54
CA LYS A 209 -1.26 -15.85 36.70
C LYS A 209 -0.50 -15.14 37.79
N LEU A 210 -0.93 -15.36 39.04
CA LEU A 210 -0.43 -14.66 40.23
C LEU A 210 0.82 -15.33 40.88
N PHE A 211 1.18 -16.55 40.42
CA PHE A 211 2.29 -17.32 41.01
C PHE A 211 3.38 -17.59 39.98
N HIS A 212 4.58 -17.98 40.46
CA HIS A 212 5.68 -18.41 39.60
C HIS A 212 5.21 -19.53 38.68
N LEU A 213 5.49 -19.34 37.37
CA LEU A 213 5.14 -20.27 36.32
C LEU A 213 6.19 -21.36 36.21
N SER A 214 5.77 -22.61 36.04
CA SER A 214 6.66 -23.69 35.62
C SER A 214 7.14 -23.46 34.15
N GLU A 215 8.22 -24.10 33.77
CA GLU A 215 8.74 -24.01 32.38
C GLU A 215 7.69 -24.39 31.34
N GLN A 216 6.90 -25.42 31.57
CA GLN A 216 5.79 -25.82 30.71
C GLN A 216 4.71 -24.72 30.58
N GLN A 217 4.42 -24.03 31.68
CA GLN A 217 3.44 -22.93 31.67
C GLN A 217 4.00 -21.68 31.00
N LEU A 218 5.30 -21.44 31.10
CA LEU A 218 5.99 -20.36 30.39
C LEU A 218 5.98 -20.61 28.89
N ASP A 219 6.28 -21.84 28.43
CA ASP A 219 6.23 -22.19 27.03
C ASP A 219 4.80 -22.13 26.46
N GLN A 220 3.79 -22.60 27.22
CA GLN A 220 2.40 -22.46 26.83
C GLN A 220 1.98 -20.98 26.69
N ARG A 221 2.43 -20.11 27.61
CA ARG A 221 2.19 -18.67 27.52
C ARG A 221 2.89 -18.06 26.30
N ARG A 222 4.15 -18.42 26.05
CA ARG A 222 4.93 -17.99 24.90
C ARG A 222 4.17 -18.27 23.60
N ARG A 223 3.75 -19.52 23.38
CA ARG A 223 2.95 -19.91 22.20
C ARG A 223 1.63 -19.14 22.09
N GLY A 224 0.96 -18.89 23.23
CA GLY A 224 -0.27 -18.12 23.24
C GLY A 224 -0.05 -16.64 22.89
N LEU A 225 1.07 -16.03 23.31
CA LEU A 225 1.46 -14.68 22.95
C LEU A 225 1.85 -14.57 21.48
N GLU A 226 2.56 -15.57 20.95
CA GLU A 226 2.89 -15.66 19.54
C GLU A 226 1.64 -15.69 18.65
N GLN A 227 0.69 -16.59 18.93
CA GLN A 227 -0.59 -16.67 18.21
C GLN A 227 -1.44 -15.41 18.36
N TYR A 228 -1.36 -14.73 19.52
CA TYR A 228 -2.04 -13.47 19.74
C TYR A 228 -1.49 -12.38 18.83
N LEU A 229 -0.18 -12.16 18.82
CA LEU A 229 0.46 -11.16 17.95
C LEU A 229 0.26 -11.46 16.47
N GLU A 230 0.42 -12.71 16.05
CA GLU A 230 0.18 -13.11 14.68
C GLU A 230 -1.21 -12.70 14.19
N LYS A 231 -2.25 -12.95 14.99
CA LYS A 231 -3.65 -12.61 14.67
C LYS A 231 -3.92 -11.10 14.70
N VAL A 232 -3.34 -10.37 15.63
CA VAL A 232 -3.49 -8.91 15.75
C VAL A 232 -2.80 -8.21 14.59
N CYS A 233 -1.55 -8.56 14.31
CA CYS A 233 -0.76 -7.95 13.25
C CYS A 233 -1.21 -8.38 11.84
N ALA A 234 -1.96 -9.49 11.73
CA ALA A 234 -2.54 -9.92 10.46
C ALA A 234 -3.61 -8.95 9.93
N VAL A 235 -4.28 -8.20 10.80
CA VAL A 235 -5.26 -7.17 10.41
C VAL A 235 -4.51 -5.88 10.12
N ARG A 236 -4.46 -5.46 8.86
CA ARG A 236 -3.58 -4.38 8.43
C ARG A 236 -3.77 -3.09 9.22
N VAL A 237 -4.99 -2.60 9.35
CA VAL A 237 -5.28 -1.35 10.06
C VAL A 237 -4.87 -1.40 11.54
N ILE A 238 -4.93 -2.57 12.18
CA ILE A 238 -4.50 -2.74 13.58
C ILE A 238 -2.99 -2.92 13.64
N GLY A 239 -2.44 -3.77 12.79
CA GLY A 239 -1.00 -4.05 12.72
C GLY A 239 -0.17 -2.81 12.37
N ASP A 240 -0.73 -1.87 11.59
CA ASP A 240 -0.08 -0.61 11.19
C ASP A 240 -0.38 0.55 12.16
N SER A 241 -1.23 0.34 13.19
CA SER A 241 -1.51 1.37 14.19
C SER A 241 -0.26 1.73 15.00
N ASP A 242 -0.19 2.99 15.44
CA ASP A 242 0.92 3.50 16.24
C ASP A 242 1.13 2.66 17.51
N LEU A 243 0.06 2.21 18.16
CA LEU A 243 0.13 1.37 19.36
C LEU A 243 0.84 0.04 19.13
N VAL A 244 0.56 -0.64 18.02
CA VAL A 244 1.22 -1.91 17.67
C VAL A 244 2.64 -1.67 17.19
N GLN A 245 2.87 -0.60 16.44
CA GLN A 245 4.19 -0.25 15.94
C GLN A 245 5.12 0.17 17.08
N GLU A 246 4.66 0.98 18.04
CA GLU A 246 5.40 1.32 19.26
C GLU A 246 5.71 0.07 20.09
N PHE A 247 4.76 -0.85 20.22
CA PHE A 247 4.99 -2.11 20.91
C PHE A 247 6.02 -3.00 20.21
N LEU A 248 6.06 -3.04 18.89
CA LEU A 248 7.01 -3.83 18.10
C LEU A 248 8.34 -3.12 17.90
N SER A 249 8.38 -1.79 18.02
CA SER A 249 9.63 -1.05 18.05
C SER A 249 10.33 -1.30 19.38
N ALA A 250 11.66 -1.20 19.40
CA ALA A 250 12.42 -1.23 20.64
C ALA A 250 12.01 -0.01 21.46
N GLY A 251 11.10 -0.20 22.41
CA GLY A 251 10.74 0.85 23.38
C GLY A 251 11.92 1.15 24.27
N GLU A 252 11.97 2.37 24.79
CA GLU A 252 12.85 2.83 25.87
C GLU A 252 12.61 2.06 27.18
N SER A 253 12.74 0.74 27.16
CA SER A 253 13.02 0.03 28.40
C SER A 253 14.52 0.22 28.65
N GLU A 254 14.89 0.69 29.83
CA GLU A 254 16.28 0.92 30.25
C GLU A 254 17.20 -0.29 30.05
N THR A 255 16.64 -1.47 29.75
CA THR A 255 17.36 -2.70 29.39
C THR A 255 17.64 -2.85 27.87
N ASP A 256 16.94 -2.12 27.00
CA ASP A 256 17.14 -2.14 25.52
C ASP A 256 18.12 -1.05 25.02
N ASN A 257 18.58 -0.16 25.92
CA ASN A 257 19.62 0.85 25.62
C ASN A 257 21.04 0.26 25.43
N ILE A 258 21.19 -1.04 25.58
CA ILE A 258 22.37 -1.73 25.07
C ILE A 258 22.06 -2.07 23.61
N GLY A 259 22.29 -1.09 22.72
CA GLY A 259 21.96 -1.13 21.31
C GLY A 259 22.37 -2.45 20.67
N SER A 260 21.42 -3.33 20.43
CA SER A 260 21.64 -4.43 19.51
C SER A 260 21.65 -3.84 18.11
N ASP A 261 22.85 -3.79 17.52
CA ASP A 261 23.02 -3.52 16.11
C ASP A 261 22.14 -4.49 15.31
N VAL A 262 21.47 -3.97 14.30
CA VAL A 262 20.62 -4.76 13.40
C VAL A 262 21.13 -4.63 11.97
N GLU A 263 20.95 -5.68 11.20
CA GLU A 263 21.25 -5.65 9.78
C GLU A 263 20.08 -5.15 8.99
N LEU A 264 20.29 -4.09 8.20
CA LEU A 264 19.34 -3.57 7.23
C LEU A 264 19.82 -3.84 5.81
N LYS A 265 18.97 -4.41 4.98
CA LYS A 265 19.24 -4.62 3.56
C LYS A 265 18.71 -3.43 2.76
N VAL A 266 19.58 -2.85 1.96
CA VAL A 266 19.23 -1.74 1.05
C VAL A 266 19.48 -2.20 -0.38
N MET A 267 18.51 -2.06 -1.25
CA MET A 267 18.62 -2.36 -2.67
C MET A 267 19.35 -1.22 -3.38
N LEU A 268 20.40 -1.56 -4.10
CA LEU A 268 21.15 -0.61 -4.91
C LEU A 268 20.56 -0.53 -6.33
N PRO A 269 20.83 0.54 -7.07
CA PRO A 269 20.34 0.70 -8.45
C PRO A 269 20.72 -0.46 -9.38
N ASP A 270 21.91 -1.04 -9.19
CA ASP A 270 22.41 -2.19 -9.95
C ASP A 270 21.80 -3.55 -9.52
N ARG A 271 20.77 -3.53 -8.68
CA ARG A 271 20.06 -4.68 -8.11
C ARG A 271 20.88 -5.50 -7.10
N ASN A 272 22.05 -5.04 -6.72
CA ASN A 272 22.82 -5.63 -5.62
C ASN A 272 22.23 -5.21 -4.28
N LEU A 273 22.40 -6.07 -3.26
CA LEU A 273 22.01 -5.77 -1.89
C LEU A 273 23.20 -5.23 -1.10
N CYS A 274 23.05 -4.04 -0.54
CA CYS A 274 23.94 -3.50 0.46
C CYS A 274 23.37 -3.86 1.86
N VAL A 275 24.12 -4.60 2.65
CA VAL A 275 23.75 -4.91 4.03
C VAL A 275 24.53 -3.98 4.94
N VAL A 276 23.85 -3.12 5.68
CA VAL A 276 24.46 -2.21 6.66
C VAL A 276 24.08 -2.62 8.07
N THR A 277 25.02 -2.49 9.00
CA THR A 277 24.77 -2.64 10.42
C THR A 277 24.43 -1.26 10.99
N ILE A 278 23.27 -1.15 11.59
CA ILE A 278 22.70 0.11 12.11
C ILE A 278 22.10 -0.13 13.48
N ARG A 279 21.84 0.94 14.22
CA ARG A 279 20.96 0.89 15.38
C ARG A 279 19.51 0.93 14.91
N ARG A 280 18.63 0.27 15.64
CA ARG A 280 17.18 0.23 15.28
C ARG A 280 16.56 1.61 15.13
N ASN A 281 16.96 2.54 15.95
CA ASN A 281 16.44 3.90 15.98
C ASN A 281 17.25 4.88 15.13
N ASP A 282 18.18 4.38 14.30
CA ASP A 282 18.86 5.25 13.35
C ASP A 282 17.85 5.79 12.32
N ASN A 283 17.85 7.10 12.14
CA ASN A 283 17.00 7.76 11.17
C ASN A 283 17.54 7.60 9.73
N ALA A 284 16.80 8.10 8.75
CA ALA A 284 17.15 7.94 7.34
C ALA A 284 18.53 8.53 7.00
N ASP A 285 18.91 9.67 7.60
CA ASP A 285 20.24 10.28 7.38
C ASP A 285 21.35 9.40 7.92
N GLN A 286 21.23 8.88 9.14
CA GLN A 286 22.20 8.01 9.79
C GLN A 286 22.37 6.69 9.02
N VAL A 287 21.27 6.11 8.58
CA VAL A 287 21.27 4.90 7.76
C VAL A 287 21.93 5.16 6.40
N PHE A 288 21.62 6.30 5.76
CA PHE A 288 22.24 6.65 4.50
C PHE A 288 23.74 6.89 4.65
N GLU A 289 24.18 7.53 5.73
CA GLU A 289 25.61 7.67 6.05
C GLU A 289 26.30 6.31 6.18
N ALA A 290 25.68 5.34 6.85
CA ALA A 290 26.19 3.97 6.92
C ALA A 290 26.30 3.31 5.53
N VAL A 291 25.34 3.56 4.63
CA VAL A 291 25.40 3.10 3.23
C VAL A 291 26.55 3.78 2.47
N VAL A 292 26.70 5.09 2.61
CA VAL A 292 27.80 5.87 1.99
C VAL A 292 29.16 5.32 2.41
N VAL A 293 29.37 5.10 3.70
CA VAL A 293 30.60 4.52 4.25
C VAL A 293 30.83 3.11 3.71
N LYS A 294 29.79 2.25 3.76
CA LYS A 294 29.89 0.85 3.30
C LYS A 294 30.24 0.73 1.82
N LEU A 295 29.69 1.61 1.00
CA LEU A 295 29.92 1.65 -0.44
C LEU A 295 31.16 2.48 -0.81
N ASN A 296 31.76 3.20 0.13
CA ASN A 296 32.84 4.15 -0.14
C ASN A 296 32.45 5.11 -1.29
N LEU A 297 31.27 5.73 -1.18
CA LEU A 297 30.84 6.73 -2.14
C LEU A 297 31.67 8.00 -2.01
N THR A 298 31.96 8.63 -3.14
CA THR A 298 32.59 9.96 -3.11
C THR A 298 31.61 10.99 -2.51
N GLU A 299 32.11 12.06 -1.93
CA GLU A 299 31.27 13.14 -1.36
C GLU A 299 30.25 13.68 -2.39
N LYS A 300 30.70 13.86 -3.64
CA LYS A 300 29.80 14.30 -4.74
C LYS A 300 28.70 13.28 -5.04
N ALA A 301 29.05 11.99 -5.05
CA ALA A 301 28.04 10.94 -5.26
C ALA A 301 27.08 10.86 -4.06
N ALA A 302 27.57 10.95 -2.82
CA ALA A 302 26.74 10.94 -1.62
C ALA A 302 25.68 12.05 -1.63
N GLN A 303 25.98 13.24 -2.14
CA GLN A 303 25.05 14.36 -2.26
C GLN A 303 23.99 14.15 -3.36
N CYS A 304 24.21 13.21 -4.26
CA CYS A 304 23.36 12.97 -5.43
C CYS A 304 22.42 11.75 -5.27
N PHE A 305 22.54 10.99 -4.20
CA PHE A 305 21.69 9.83 -3.91
C PHE A 305 21.07 9.96 -2.54
N TYR A 306 20.01 9.18 -2.29
CA TYR A 306 19.38 9.08 -0.98
C TYR A 306 18.60 7.76 -0.84
N LEU A 307 18.01 7.54 0.35
CA LEU A 307 17.15 6.40 0.63
C LEU A 307 15.71 6.66 0.22
N PHE A 308 15.13 5.68 -0.40
CA PHE A 308 13.73 5.65 -0.84
C PHE A 308 13.05 4.37 -0.36
N GLU A 309 11.74 4.44 -0.24
CA GLU A 309 10.88 3.29 -0.03
C GLU A 309 10.15 2.96 -1.32
N THR A 310 10.20 1.69 -1.74
CA THR A 310 9.35 1.19 -2.81
C THR A 310 7.95 0.93 -2.25
N VAL A 311 7.00 1.80 -2.59
CA VAL A 311 5.62 1.76 -2.06
C VAL A 311 4.73 0.91 -2.95
N GLU A 312 4.84 1.11 -4.26
CA GLU A 312 4.10 0.39 -5.29
C GLU A 312 5.06 -0.08 -6.38
N TYR A 313 4.63 -0.99 -7.25
CA TYR A 313 5.48 -1.57 -8.30
C TYR A 313 6.23 -0.55 -9.16
N ASN A 314 5.68 0.66 -9.31
CA ASN A 314 6.22 1.70 -10.19
C ASN A 314 6.52 3.01 -9.45
N PHE A 315 6.49 3.03 -8.13
CA PHE A 315 6.71 4.25 -7.39
C PHE A 315 7.59 4.04 -6.16
N ASP A 316 8.64 4.86 -6.10
CA ASP A 316 9.56 4.94 -4.97
C ASP A 316 9.42 6.34 -4.36
N ARG A 317 9.09 6.44 -3.06
CA ARG A 317 9.05 7.73 -2.35
C ARG A 317 10.34 7.95 -1.58
N LYS A 318 10.83 9.19 -1.56
CA LYS A 318 11.97 9.57 -0.74
C LYS A 318 11.63 9.47 0.74
N LEU A 319 12.52 8.91 1.53
CA LEU A 319 12.37 8.93 2.98
C LEU A 319 12.63 10.33 3.53
N GLN A 320 11.85 10.71 4.56
CA GLN A 320 12.11 11.94 5.31
C GLN A 320 13.30 11.73 6.26
N PRO A 321 14.12 12.75 6.54
CA PRO A 321 15.30 12.61 7.39
C PRO A 321 15.04 11.98 8.76
N HIS A 322 13.87 12.23 9.34
CA HIS A 322 13.46 11.76 10.67
C HIS A 322 12.85 10.35 10.66
N GLU A 323 12.48 9.81 9.49
CA GLU A 323 11.91 8.48 9.40
C GLU A 323 12.91 7.41 9.81
N LEU A 324 12.40 6.29 10.33
CA LEU A 324 13.20 5.16 10.80
C LEU A 324 13.16 4.02 9.76
N PRO A 325 14.19 3.87 8.91
CA PRO A 325 14.17 2.90 7.82
C PRO A 325 14.02 1.45 8.27
N HIS A 326 14.50 1.11 9.48
CA HIS A 326 14.33 -0.22 10.03
C HIS A 326 12.86 -0.54 10.31
N ASN A 327 12.07 0.41 10.84
CA ASN A 327 10.65 0.23 11.08
C ASN A 327 9.90 0.02 9.74
N ILE A 328 10.19 0.87 8.74
CA ILE A 328 9.61 0.76 7.39
C ILE A 328 9.93 -0.61 6.77
N TYR A 329 11.19 -1.05 6.88
CA TYR A 329 11.63 -2.36 6.38
C TYR A 329 10.87 -3.53 7.01
N ILE A 330 10.54 -3.42 8.29
CA ILE A 330 9.79 -4.46 9.00
C ILE A 330 8.31 -4.42 8.65
N GLN A 331 7.70 -3.22 8.61
CA GLN A 331 6.29 -3.04 8.24
C GLN A 331 5.98 -3.56 6.84
N ASN A 332 6.88 -3.33 5.90
CA ASN A 332 6.74 -3.70 4.49
C ASN A 332 7.44 -5.02 4.13
N TYR A 333 7.69 -5.87 5.13
CA TYR A 333 8.28 -7.17 4.86
C TYR A 333 7.44 -7.98 3.88
N SER A 334 8.09 -8.43 2.81
CA SER A 334 7.52 -9.34 1.82
C SER A 334 8.49 -10.49 1.56
N THR A 335 7.97 -11.70 1.46
CA THR A 335 8.77 -12.87 1.05
C THR A 335 9.23 -12.79 -0.41
N ALA A 336 8.56 -11.96 -1.21
CA ALA A 336 8.86 -11.79 -2.64
C ALA A 336 10.01 -10.82 -2.91
N THR A 337 10.31 -9.91 -1.97
CA THR A 337 11.37 -8.91 -2.12
C THR A 337 12.36 -8.98 -0.97
N ALA A 338 13.62 -8.76 -1.26
CA ALA A 338 14.65 -8.79 -0.23
C ALA A 338 14.56 -7.59 0.73
N THR A 339 14.02 -6.46 0.25
CA THR A 339 13.84 -5.21 0.99
C THR A 339 12.91 -4.26 0.20
N CYS A 340 12.28 -3.34 0.92
CA CYS A 340 11.56 -2.19 0.34
C CYS A 340 12.40 -0.90 0.35
N ILE A 341 13.58 -0.90 1.00
CA ILE A 341 14.46 0.27 1.07
C ILE A 341 15.44 0.23 -0.10
N THR A 342 15.48 1.31 -0.87
CA THR A 342 16.29 1.43 -2.09
C THR A 342 17.13 2.70 -2.09
N VAL A 343 18.22 2.71 -2.84
CA VAL A 343 18.98 3.92 -3.15
C VAL A 343 18.53 4.44 -4.50
N GLN A 344 18.12 5.71 -4.55
CA GLN A 344 17.73 6.39 -5.78
C GLN A 344 18.45 7.72 -5.93
N ARG A 345 18.44 8.30 -7.13
CA ARG A 345 18.93 9.66 -7.35
C ARG A 345 18.07 10.69 -6.61
N TRP A 346 18.72 11.69 -6.06
CA TRP A 346 18.06 12.81 -5.40
C TRP A 346 18.61 14.15 -5.90
N PHE A 347 18.42 14.39 -7.18
CA PHE A 347 18.73 15.64 -7.88
C PHE A 347 17.92 15.70 -9.19
N PHE A 348 17.79 16.91 -9.75
CA PHE A 348 17.09 17.17 -11.02
C PHE A 348 18.03 17.80 -12.09
N SER A 349 19.12 18.45 -11.65
CA SER A 349 20.04 19.18 -12.53
C SER A 349 20.90 18.25 -13.37
N LEU A 350 20.83 18.40 -14.70
CA LEU A 350 21.72 17.68 -15.62
C LEU A 350 23.19 18.06 -15.41
N THR A 351 23.49 19.29 -14.97
CA THR A 351 24.87 19.71 -14.67
C THR A 351 25.45 18.92 -13.51
N LYS A 352 24.67 18.72 -12.42
CA LYS A 352 25.09 17.85 -11.30
C LYS A 352 25.31 16.43 -11.78
N GLU A 353 24.42 15.90 -12.61
CA GLU A 353 24.57 14.56 -13.16
C GLU A 353 25.84 14.41 -14.00
N LEU A 354 26.13 15.35 -14.89
CA LEU A 354 27.31 15.30 -15.73
C LEU A 354 28.62 15.37 -14.93
N ALA A 355 28.60 16.02 -13.77
CA ALA A 355 29.74 16.04 -12.85
C ALA A 355 30.07 14.67 -12.26
N LEU A 356 29.13 13.71 -12.27
CA LEU A 356 29.31 12.34 -11.81
C LEU A 356 29.89 11.41 -12.89
N ASN A 357 30.05 11.85 -14.13
CA ASN A 357 30.54 10.98 -15.22
C ASN A 357 31.96 10.43 -14.98
N ILE A 358 32.72 11.01 -14.07
CA ILE A 358 34.07 10.56 -13.67
C ILE A 358 34.04 9.52 -12.52
N ASP A 359 32.91 9.38 -11.84
CA ASP A 359 32.70 8.39 -10.78
C ASP A 359 32.04 7.14 -11.39
N GLU A 360 32.82 6.06 -11.53
CA GLU A 360 32.36 4.84 -12.19
C GLU A 360 31.14 4.22 -11.48
N ARG A 361 31.08 4.29 -10.15
CA ARG A 361 29.97 3.73 -9.38
C ARG A 361 28.71 4.58 -9.54
N ALA A 362 28.82 5.89 -9.39
CA ALA A 362 27.71 6.81 -9.61
C ALA A 362 27.19 6.70 -11.05
N LEU A 363 28.07 6.61 -12.03
CA LEU A 363 27.72 6.42 -13.44
C LEU A 363 26.98 5.10 -13.66
N SER A 364 27.43 4.01 -13.04
CA SER A 364 26.74 2.72 -13.09
C SER A 364 25.33 2.80 -12.46
N TYR A 365 25.19 3.49 -11.33
CA TYR A 365 23.90 3.66 -10.68
C TYR A 365 22.94 4.48 -11.54
N LEU A 366 23.41 5.58 -12.11
CA LEU A 366 22.58 6.39 -13.03
C LEU A 366 22.14 5.59 -14.25
N TYR A 367 23.00 4.75 -14.78
CA TYR A 367 22.65 3.86 -15.89
C TYR A 367 21.52 2.90 -15.52
N TRP A 368 21.64 2.21 -14.41
CA TRP A 368 20.62 1.24 -13.98
C TRP A 368 19.29 1.91 -13.61
N LEU A 369 19.32 3.07 -12.96
CA LEU A 369 18.12 3.89 -12.72
C LEU A 369 17.46 4.31 -14.02
N THR A 370 18.24 4.71 -15.02
CA THR A 370 17.72 5.07 -16.34
C THR A 370 17.11 3.86 -17.06
N VAL A 371 17.73 2.68 -16.98
CA VAL A 371 17.18 1.43 -17.52
C VAL A 371 15.83 1.11 -16.87
N ASP A 372 15.73 1.32 -15.56
CA ASP A 372 14.50 1.09 -14.81
C ASP A 372 13.41 2.11 -15.20
N ASP A 373 13.72 3.39 -15.28
CA ASP A 373 12.79 4.44 -15.72
C ASP A 373 12.23 4.19 -17.13
N ILE A 374 13.08 3.70 -18.03
CA ILE A 374 12.64 3.30 -19.37
C ILE A 374 11.72 2.08 -19.30
N SER A 375 12.04 1.10 -18.46
CA SER A 375 11.23 -0.11 -18.31
C SER A 375 9.86 0.16 -17.69
N ARG A 376 9.78 1.14 -16.79
CA ARG A 376 8.53 1.62 -16.16
C ARG A 376 7.72 2.55 -17.09
N GLY A 377 8.29 2.99 -18.22
CA GLY A 377 7.65 3.91 -19.15
C GLY A 377 7.68 5.38 -18.70
N HIS A 378 8.49 5.72 -17.71
CA HIS A 378 8.69 7.10 -17.26
C HIS A 378 9.44 7.92 -18.32
N VAL A 379 10.42 7.30 -19.00
CA VAL A 379 11.16 7.87 -20.12
C VAL A 379 10.64 7.30 -21.43
N LYS A 380 10.19 8.18 -22.33
CA LYS A 380 9.64 7.81 -23.63
C LYS A 380 10.76 7.63 -24.66
N THR A 381 10.99 6.40 -25.08
CA THR A 381 12.11 6.05 -25.97
C THR A 381 11.85 6.38 -27.44
N GLY A 382 10.58 6.37 -27.90
CA GLY A 382 10.23 6.62 -29.29
C GLY A 382 11.03 5.77 -30.29
N ASP A 383 11.63 6.42 -31.28
CA ASP A 383 12.49 5.83 -32.30
C ASP A 383 13.87 5.36 -31.75
N LYS A 384 14.25 5.79 -30.55
CA LYS A 384 15.55 5.47 -29.93
C LYS A 384 15.60 4.13 -29.21
N LEU A 385 14.51 3.40 -29.12
CA LEU A 385 14.44 2.12 -28.40
C LEU A 385 15.47 1.10 -28.90
N TYR A 386 15.64 0.97 -30.21
CA TYR A 386 16.59 0.01 -30.79
C TYR A 386 18.05 0.43 -30.56
N GLU A 387 18.34 1.73 -30.66
CA GLU A 387 19.66 2.29 -30.35
C GLU A 387 20.03 2.02 -28.87
N LEU A 388 19.13 2.29 -27.95
CA LEU A 388 19.32 2.02 -26.52
C LEU A 388 19.51 0.52 -26.24
N LYS A 389 18.76 -0.37 -26.87
CA LYS A 389 18.95 -1.81 -26.74
C LYS A 389 20.35 -2.25 -27.19
N ALA A 390 20.80 -1.80 -28.36
CA ALA A 390 22.13 -2.12 -28.87
C ALA A 390 23.26 -1.58 -27.97
N LEU A 391 23.10 -0.37 -27.41
CA LEU A 391 24.06 0.21 -26.46
C LEU A 391 24.08 -0.57 -25.13
N LYS A 392 22.95 -1.05 -24.66
CA LYS A 392 22.85 -1.90 -23.47
C LYS A 392 23.56 -3.24 -23.69
N GLU A 393 23.32 -3.92 -24.81
CA GLU A 393 23.95 -5.19 -25.16
C GLU A 393 25.47 -5.08 -25.30
N SER A 394 25.95 -3.95 -25.81
CA SER A 394 27.39 -3.65 -25.95
C SER A 394 28.03 -3.04 -24.70
N SER A 395 27.28 -2.93 -23.60
CA SER A 395 27.74 -2.36 -22.32
C SER A 395 28.31 -0.94 -22.41
N LYS A 396 27.82 -0.13 -23.35
CA LYS A 396 28.27 1.26 -23.59
C LYS A 396 27.48 2.23 -22.71
N VAL A 397 27.82 2.26 -21.43
CA VAL A 397 27.10 3.01 -20.37
C VAL A 397 27.03 4.50 -20.66
N GLN A 398 28.17 5.13 -21.03
CA GLN A 398 28.21 6.58 -21.26
C GLN A 398 27.39 6.99 -22.49
N GLU A 399 27.48 6.23 -23.59
CA GLU A 399 26.71 6.47 -24.80
C GLU A 399 25.22 6.24 -24.55
N TYR A 400 24.88 5.21 -23.78
CA TYR A 400 23.50 4.95 -23.38
C TYR A 400 22.90 6.16 -22.65
N LEU A 401 23.57 6.65 -21.60
CA LEU A 401 23.14 7.83 -20.85
C LEU A 401 23.09 9.08 -21.73
N LYS A 402 24.05 9.26 -22.65
CA LYS A 402 24.05 10.40 -23.58
C LYS A 402 22.81 10.42 -24.48
N VAL A 403 22.34 9.26 -24.92
CA VAL A 403 21.09 9.14 -25.69
C VAL A 403 19.88 9.37 -24.78
N ALA A 404 19.84 8.69 -23.63
CA ALA A 404 18.69 8.73 -22.71
C ALA A 404 18.40 10.13 -22.16
N ARG A 405 19.43 10.92 -21.83
CA ARG A 405 19.34 12.31 -21.32
C ARG A 405 18.60 13.28 -22.25
N ARG A 406 18.38 12.90 -23.51
CA ARG A 406 17.66 13.72 -24.51
C ARG A 406 16.21 13.32 -24.68
N LEU A 407 15.78 12.27 -23.98
CA LEU A 407 14.45 11.71 -24.13
C LEU A 407 13.46 12.39 -23.19
N GLU A 408 12.23 12.47 -23.64
CA GLU A 408 11.13 13.00 -22.84
C GLU A 408 10.93 12.18 -21.56
N GLY A 409 10.82 12.85 -20.44
CA GLY A 409 10.64 12.25 -19.11
C GLY A 409 11.95 11.87 -18.40
N TYR A 410 13.12 12.09 -19.02
CA TYR A 410 14.39 11.84 -18.35
C TYR A 410 14.58 12.76 -17.15
N GLY A 411 14.89 12.18 -15.99
CA GLY A 411 15.12 12.94 -14.76
C GLY A 411 13.84 13.46 -14.09
N GLU A 412 12.66 13.16 -14.61
CA GLU A 412 11.39 13.52 -13.97
C GLU A 412 11.02 12.52 -12.87
N VAL A 413 10.47 13.02 -11.77
CA VAL A 413 9.76 12.22 -10.77
C VAL A 413 8.29 12.15 -11.19
N VAL A 414 7.78 10.94 -11.35
CA VAL A 414 6.40 10.67 -11.81
C VAL A 414 5.59 10.15 -10.62
N PHE A 415 4.60 10.91 -10.19
CA PHE A 415 3.72 10.53 -9.08
C PHE A 415 2.59 9.61 -9.54
N PRO A 416 2.08 8.73 -8.68
CA PRO A 416 0.84 8.02 -8.94
C PRO A 416 -0.31 8.98 -9.23
N HIS A 417 -1.27 8.54 -10.04
CA HIS A 417 -2.41 9.38 -10.37
C HIS A 417 -3.24 9.70 -9.11
N CYS A 418 -3.72 10.91 -9.03
CA CYS A 418 -4.45 11.41 -7.87
C CYS A 418 -5.52 12.44 -8.27
N ALA A 419 -6.47 12.70 -7.38
CA ALA A 419 -7.49 13.71 -7.58
C ALA A 419 -6.88 15.13 -7.60
N CYS A 420 -7.54 16.04 -8.30
CA CYS A 420 -7.14 17.44 -8.40
C CYS A 420 -8.38 18.34 -8.48
N ASP A 421 -8.40 19.44 -7.72
CA ASP A 421 -9.52 20.40 -7.70
C ASP A 421 -9.80 21.06 -9.06
N SER A 422 -8.79 21.07 -9.91
CA SER A 422 -8.87 21.64 -11.27
C SER A 422 -9.55 20.71 -12.26
N ARG A 423 -9.84 19.47 -11.85
CA ARG A 423 -10.46 18.44 -12.69
C ARG A 423 -11.57 17.73 -11.91
N ARG A 424 -12.83 17.95 -12.32
CA ARG A 424 -14.00 17.35 -11.65
C ARG A 424 -14.14 15.87 -11.92
N ASP A 425 -13.91 15.47 -13.21
CA ASP A 425 -14.05 14.10 -13.66
C ASP A 425 -12.68 13.54 -14.05
N GLY A 426 -12.16 12.58 -13.30
CA GLY A 426 -10.87 11.95 -13.50
C GLY A 426 -9.76 12.50 -12.60
N HIS A 427 -8.57 12.00 -12.83
CA HIS A 427 -7.36 12.26 -12.04
C HIS A 427 -6.28 12.99 -12.85
N VAL A 428 -5.18 13.30 -12.21
CA VAL A 428 -3.97 13.84 -12.82
C VAL A 428 -2.77 12.97 -12.45
N ILE A 429 -1.79 12.90 -13.34
CA ILE A 429 -0.45 12.37 -13.09
C ILE A 429 0.48 13.57 -13.01
N ALA A 430 1.10 13.77 -11.84
CA ALA A 430 2.07 14.84 -11.63
C ALA A 430 3.46 14.37 -12.04
N ARG A 431 4.18 15.22 -12.80
CA ARG A 431 5.56 15.00 -13.22
C ARG A 431 6.40 16.21 -12.87
N ILE A 432 7.46 16.00 -12.10
CA ILE A 432 8.35 17.05 -11.63
C ILE A 432 9.71 16.87 -12.26
N GLY A 433 10.17 17.85 -13.01
CA GLY A 433 11.49 17.91 -13.63
C GLY A 433 12.14 19.27 -13.47
N ILE A 434 13.42 19.38 -13.81
CA ILE A 434 14.17 20.65 -13.68
C ILE A 434 13.67 21.75 -14.62
N GLU A 435 13.07 21.42 -15.75
CA GLU A 435 12.61 22.40 -16.73
C GLU A 435 11.23 22.95 -16.39
N CYS A 436 10.31 22.09 -15.95
CA CYS A 436 8.94 22.47 -15.62
C CYS A 436 8.27 21.41 -14.75
N PHE A 437 7.16 21.80 -14.16
CA PHE A 437 6.19 20.90 -13.52
C PHE A 437 5.05 20.63 -14.50
N LYS A 438 4.60 19.35 -14.57
CA LYS A 438 3.54 18.93 -15.51
C LYS A 438 2.42 18.23 -14.79
N LEU A 439 1.19 18.52 -15.20
CA LEU A 439 0.00 17.76 -14.82
C LEU A 439 -0.60 17.14 -16.09
N GLN A 440 -0.56 15.82 -16.19
CA GLN A 440 -1.18 15.07 -17.26
C GLN A 440 -2.54 14.59 -16.81
N ALA A 441 -3.57 14.88 -17.60
CA ALA A 441 -4.91 14.38 -17.36
C ALA A 441 -4.95 12.85 -17.51
N CYS A 442 -5.69 12.18 -16.65
CA CYS A 442 -5.94 10.75 -16.73
C CYS A 442 -7.34 10.41 -16.18
N GLN A 443 -7.82 9.22 -16.51
CA GLN A 443 -9.03 8.66 -15.94
C GLN A 443 -8.81 8.26 -14.47
N GLU A 444 -9.86 8.00 -13.72
CA GLU A 444 -9.76 7.54 -12.32
C GLU A 444 -8.98 6.21 -12.16
N ASN A 445 -8.94 5.39 -13.19
CA ASN A 445 -8.16 4.16 -13.23
C ASN A 445 -6.67 4.37 -13.59
N GLY A 446 -6.23 5.62 -13.72
CA GLY A 446 -4.87 5.99 -14.09
C GLY A 446 -4.54 5.94 -15.58
N THR A 447 -5.51 5.65 -16.47
CA THR A 447 -5.28 5.67 -17.92
C THR A 447 -5.01 7.10 -18.38
N ALA A 448 -3.78 7.35 -18.87
CA ALA A 448 -3.34 8.67 -19.29
C ALA A 448 -4.12 9.18 -20.51
N GLU A 449 -4.45 10.47 -20.52
CA GLU A 449 -5.03 11.21 -21.63
C GLU A 449 -3.98 12.06 -22.34
N SER A 450 -4.34 12.61 -23.49
CA SER A 450 -3.42 13.44 -24.29
C SER A 450 -3.22 14.85 -23.72
N GLN A 451 -4.11 15.31 -22.83
CA GLN A 451 -4.02 16.66 -22.27
C GLN A 451 -2.92 16.72 -21.20
N VAL A 452 -1.94 17.58 -21.43
CA VAL A 452 -0.85 17.90 -20.49
C VAL A 452 -0.83 19.42 -20.28
N ILE A 453 -0.74 19.85 -19.04
CA ILE A 453 -0.52 21.25 -18.67
C ILE A 453 0.88 21.36 -18.09
N GLU A 454 1.68 22.25 -18.65
CA GLU A 454 3.03 22.55 -18.18
C GLU A 454 3.05 23.88 -17.43
N PHE A 455 3.70 23.86 -16.27
CA PHE A 455 3.92 25.02 -15.43
C PHE A 455 5.42 25.35 -15.42
N SER A 456 5.80 26.49 -15.96
CA SER A 456 7.18 26.99 -15.81
C SER A 456 7.43 27.31 -14.33
N TRP A 457 8.61 26.99 -13.83
CA TRP A 457 8.99 27.33 -12.45
C TRP A 457 8.92 28.83 -12.15
N LYS A 458 9.07 29.68 -13.17
CA LYS A 458 8.91 31.14 -13.04
C LYS A 458 7.46 31.57 -12.84
N ASP A 459 6.50 30.74 -13.25
CA ASP A 459 5.08 31.02 -13.12
C ASP A 459 4.49 30.49 -11.81
N VAL A 460 5.19 29.62 -11.08
CA VAL A 460 4.80 29.17 -9.75
C VAL A 460 5.15 30.27 -8.74
N LEU A 461 4.15 30.78 -8.06
CA LEU A 461 4.28 31.92 -7.12
C LEU A 461 4.51 31.45 -5.69
N SER A 462 3.82 30.41 -5.29
CA SER A 462 3.92 29.81 -3.95
C SER A 462 3.46 28.35 -3.99
N TYR A 463 3.87 27.58 -3.01
CA TYR A 463 3.40 26.22 -2.78
C TYR A 463 3.46 25.89 -1.29
N GLU A 464 2.59 25.02 -0.86
CA GLU A 464 2.44 24.62 0.54
C GLU A 464 1.86 23.20 0.67
N VAL A 465 2.02 22.65 1.83
CA VAL A 465 1.44 21.37 2.24
C VAL A 465 0.20 21.64 3.10
N ASP A 466 -0.89 20.99 2.82
CA ASP A 466 -2.10 20.94 3.64
C ASP A 466 -2.24 19.53 4.22
N GLU A 467 -1.80 19.36 5.47
CA GLU A 467 -1.80 18.08 6.16
C GLU A 467 -3.21 17.57 6.45
N GLU A 468 -4.12 18.46 6.86
CA GLU A 468 -5.51 18.11 7.16
C GLU A 468 -6.25 17.68 5.90
N GLY A 469 -6.01 18.38 4.79
CA GLY A 469 -6.59 18.07 3.49
C GLY A 469 -5.83 16.97 2.71
N MET A 470 -4.71 16.43 3.25
CA MET A 470 -3.81 15.50 2.56
C MET A 470 -3.50 15.95 1.12
N SER A 471 -3.14 17.23 0.97
CA SER A 471 -2.95 17.83 -0.34
C SER A 471 -1.66 18.64 -0.44
N PHE A 472 -1.13 18.70 -1.66
CA PHE A 472 -0.11 19.65 -2.07
C PHE A 472 -0.77 20.75 -2.88
N ASN A 473 -0.60 22.00 -2.45
CA ASN A 473 -1.22 23.17 -3.05
C ASN A 473 -0.13 24.02 -3.70
N PHE A 474 -0.38 24.53 -4.89
CA PHE A 474 0.50 25.51 -5.52
C PHE A 474 -0.28 26.61 -6.20
N GLU A 475 0.22 27.85 -6.12
CA GLU A 475 -0.32 29.00 -6.81
C GLU A 475 0.53 29.32 -8.02
N TYR A 476 -0.12 29.59 -9.16
CA TYR A 476 0.58 29.91 -10.38
C TYR A 476 0.02 31.16 -11.09
N HIS A 477 0.91 31.86 -11.74
CA HIS A 477 0.59 33.03 -12.55
C HIS A 477 -0.12 32.61 -13.84
N ARG A 478 -1.15 33.38 -14.21
CA ARG A 478 -1.87 33.20 -15.49
C ARG A 478 -1.86 34.49 -16.27
N GLN A 479 -1.41 34.43 -17.53
CA GLN A 479 -1.32 35.60 -18.38
C GLN A 479 -2.70 36.28 -18.55
N GLY A 480 -2.81 37.57 -18.14
CA GLY A 480 -4.03 38.34 -18.21
C GLY A 480 -5.17 37.95 -17.25
N LYS A 481 -4.90 37.09 -16.27
CA LYS A 481 -5.88 36.64 -15.27
C LYS A 481 -5.28 36.69 -13.86
N LYS A 482 -6.12 36.63 -12.82
CA LYS A 482 -5.65 36.48 -11.44
C LYS A 482 -4.92 35.14 -11.27
N PRO A 483 -3.90 35.09 -10.40
CA PRO A 483 -3.28 33.81 -10.02
C PRO A 483 -4.31 32.79 -9.58
N ARG A 484 -3.97 31.51 -9.70
CA ARG A 484 -4.86 30.42 -9.32
C ARG A 484 -4.11 29.42 -8.46
N ILE A 485 -4.75 29.02 -7.37
CA ILE A 485 -4.32 27.89 -6.56
C ILE A 485 -4.86 26.60 -7.18
N VAL A 486 -4.04 25.57 -7.23
CA VAL A 486 -4.39 24.21 -7.61
C VAL A 486 -4.07 23.29 -6.45
N LYS A 487 -5.03 22.44 -6.07
CA LYS A 487 -4.88 21.45 -5.01
C LYS A 487 -4.76 20.05 -5.61
N ILE A 488 -3.71 19.34 -5.24
CA ILE A 488 -3.43 17.96 -5.64
C ILE A 488 -3.56 17.08 -4.40
N PHE A 489 -4.58 16.21 -4.39
CA PHE A 489 -4.88 15.33 -3.25
C PHE A 489 -4.08 14.04 -3.36
N THR A 490 -3.03 13.90 -2.56
CA THR A 490 -2.12 12.76 -2.60
C THR A 490 -1.54 12.49 -1.22
N GLN A 491 -1.42 11.24 -0.83
CA GLN A 491 -0.71 10.85 0.40
C GLN A 491 0.80 11.16 0.34
N TYR A 492 1.33 11.49 -0.84
CA TYR A 492 2.75 11.81 -1.05
C TYR A 492 3.03 13.32 -1.09
N PHE A 493 2.18 14.12 -0.48
CA PHE A 493 2.26 15.58 -0.51
C PHE A 493 3.58 16.13 0.05
N TYR A 494 4.15 15.52 1.10
CA TYR A 494 5.48 15.89 1.62
C TYR A 494 6.58 15.62 0.59
N TYR A 495 6.55 14.46 -0.06
CA TYR A 495 7.55 14.14 -1.08
C TYR A 495 7.42 15.05 -2.30
N MET A 496 6.20 15.43 -2.68
CA MET A 496 5.97 16.42 -3.74
C MET A 496 6.55 17.78 -3.36
N ASN A 497 6.36 18.22 -2.11
CA ASN A 497 6.96 19.44 -1.57
C ASN A 497 8.49 19.37 -1.57
N ASP A 498 9.09 18.25 -1.17
CA ASP A 498 10.55 18.06 -1.22
C ASP A 498 11.08 18.17 -2.65
N CYS A 499 10.36 17.62 -3.63
CA CYS A 499 10.75 17.74 -5.04
C CYS A 499 10.75 19.20 -5.50
N PHE A 500 9.74 19.99 -5.12
CA PHE A 500 9.70 21.42 -5.43
C PHE A 500 10.86 22.16 -4.79
N ASN A 501 11.09 21.96 -3.48
CA ASN A 501 12.21 22.56 -2.75
C ASN A 501 13.54 22.23 -3.45
N LYS A 502 13.75 20.95 -3.81
CA LYS A 502 14.99 20.51 -4.46
C LYS A 502 15.20 21.14 -5.84
N VAL A 503 14.14 21.26 -6.63
CA VAL A 503 14.22 21.93 -7.92
C VAL A 503 14.59 23.41 -7.77
N TYR A 504 13.94 24.13 -6.85
CA TYR A 504 14.27 25.55 -6.61
C TYR A 504 15.69 25.74 -6.11
N GLU A 505 16.16 24.92 -5.15
CA GLU A 505 17.56 24.89 -4.71
C GLU A 505 18.51 24.77 -5.91
N GLU A 506 18.26 23.83 -6.81
CA GLU A 506 19.12 23.58 -7.97
C GLU A 506 18.99 24.60 -9.10
N LEU A 507 17.89 25.35 -9.16
CA LEU A 507 17.73 26.47 -10.08
C LEU A 507 18.46 27.72 -9.61
N GLU A 508 18.59 27.93 -8.29
CA GLU A 508 19.35 29.05 -7.68
C GLU A 508 20.86 28.84 -7.79
N GLU A 509 21.34 27.60 -7.86
CA GLU A 509 22.75 27.26 -8.04
C GLU A 509 23.26 27.48 -9.49
N LYS A 510 22.36 27.73 -10.46
CA LYS A 510 22.68 28.03 -11.86
C LYS A 510 23.06 29.49 -12.08
#